data_451170c30333340a4649909d48e9c8bc
#
_entry.id   451170c30333340a4649909d48e9c8bc
#
_cell.length_a   1.000
_cell.length_b   1.000
_cell.length_c   1.000
_cell.angle_alpha   90.00
_cell.angle_beta   90.00
_cell.angle_gamma   90.00
#
_symmetry.space_group_name_H-M   'P 1'
#
loop_
_entity.id
_entity.type
_entity.pdbx_description
1 polymer ?
#
loop_
_entity_poly.entity_id
_entity_poly.type
_entity_poly.pdbx_seq_one_letter_code
_entity_poly.pdbx_strand_id
1 'polypeptide(L)'
;MEEFALIMRHEDGKKIASPEQMEIWMKQTMDWIGGIAAQNKFVGGTGLPFDGARVVTTKNAKSVVTNGPFGEIKETIGGFITVKADSVDEAVEFAKGCPVLQGEGNSVEVRKISKSNGTH
;
A
#
# COMPACT_ATOMS: atom_id res chain seq x y z
N MET A 1 20.29 -9.49 -0.58
CA MET A 1 18.85 -9.29 -0.25
C MET A 1 18.10 -8.81 -1.48
N GLU A 2 16.86 -9.23 -1.58
CA GLU A 2 15.99 -8.80 -2.67
C GLU A 2 15.03 -7.74 -2.16
N GLU A 3 14.40 -7.01 -3.10
CA GLU A 3 13.44 -5.98 -2.75
C GLU A 3 12.02 -6.47 -2.96
N PHE A 4 11.15 -6.06 -2.05
CA PHE A 4 9.73 -6.42 -2.08
C PHE A 4 8.88 -5.19 -1.88
N ALA A 5 7.78 -5.12 -2.61
CA ALA A 5 6.76 -4.10 -2.40
C ALA A 5 5.74 -4.64 -1.42
N LEU A 6 5.42 -3.83 -0.41
CA LEU A 6 4.35 -4.10 0.53
C LEU A 6 3.23 -3.13 0.19
N ILE A 7 2.18 -3.63 -0.43
CA ILE A 7 1.10 -2.82 -0.98
C ILE A 7 -0.08 -2.87 -0.02
N MET A 8 -0.42 -1.72 0.56
CA MET A 8 -1.49 -1.62 1.55
C MET A 8 -2.82 -1.40 0.86
N ARG A 9 -3.77 -2.31 1.09
CA ARG A 9 -5.09 -2.27 0.48
C ARG A 9 -6.16 -2.07 1.53
N HIS A 10 -7.06 -1.15 1.27
CA HIS A 10 -8.25 -0.93 2.09
C HIS A 10 -9.42 -1.64 1.43
N GLU A 11 -10.18 -2.38 2.22
CA GLU A 11 -11.35 -3.09 1.73
C GLU A 11 -12.41 -2.14 1.20
N ASP A 12 -12.59 -1.02 1.87
CA ASP A 12 -13.63 -0.06 1.50
C ASP A 12 -13.06 1.36 1.55
N GLY A 13 -12.81 1.92 0.37
CA GLY A 13 -12.30 3.28 0.24
C GLY A 13 -13.28 4.35 0.70
N LYS A 14 -14.53 3.97 0.99
CA LYS A 14 -15.53 4.91 1.49
C LYS A 14 -15.52 5.06 3.00
N LYS A 15 -14.86 4.14 3.70
CA LYS A 15 -14.72 4.25 5.17
C LYS A 15 -13.66 5.27 5.49
N ILE A 16 -14.11 6.46 5.81
CA ILE A 16 -13.21 7.55 6.15
C ILE A 16 -13.03 7.56 7.66
N ALA A 17 -11.80 7.38 8.10
CA ALA A 17 -11.48 7.47 9.51
C ALA A 17 -11.57 8.92 9.98
N SER A 18 -11.84 9.12 11.27
CA SER A 18 -11.81 10.46 11.86
C SER A 18 -10.38 11.03 11.75
N PRO A 19 -10.23 12.37 11.78
CA PRO A 19 -8.88 12.96 11.79
C PRO A 19 -7.99 12.43 12.90
N GLU A 20 -8.54 12.22 14.09
CA GLU A 20 -7.77 11.67 15.22
C GLU A 20 -7.31 10.25 14.93
N GLN A 21 -8.18 9.42 14.34
CA GLN A 21 -7.82 8.05 14.01
C GLN A 21 -6.75 8.03 12.94
N MET A 22 -6.84 8.93 11.96
CA MET A 22 -5.84 9.02 10.91
C MET A 22 -4.47 9.41 11.45
N GLU A 23 -4.43 10.34 12.42
CA GLU A 23 -3.17 10.69 13.07
C GLU A 23 -2.55 9.50 13.79
N ILE A 24 -3.37 8.72 14.50
CA ILE A 24 -2.90 7.53 15.21
C ILE A 24 -2.31 6.53 14.21
N TRP A 25 -3.02 6.27 13.12
CA TRP A 25 -2.55 5.31 12.11
C TRP A 25 -1.28 5.80 11.43
N MET A 26 -1.18 7.09 11.15
CA MET A 26 0.04 7.65 10.54
C MET A 26 1.23 7.49 11.48
N LYS A 27 1.04 7.77 12.76
CA LYS A 27 2.11 7.60 13.73
C LYS A 27 2.53 6.14 13.85
N GLN A 28 1.55 5.23 13.94
CA GLN A 28 1.84 3.80 14.01
C GLN A 28 2.58 3.32 12.75
N THR A 29 2.18 3.81 11.59
CA THR A 29 2.83 3.46 10.34
C THR A 29 4.28 3.94 10.31
N MET A 30 4.51 5.17 10.76
CA MET A 30 5.87 5.70 10.83
C MET A 30 6.74 4.91 11.82
N ASP A 31 6.16 4.49 12.96
CA ASP A 31 6.86 3.67 13.92
C ASP A 31 7.22 2.29 13.33
N TRP A 32 6.27 1.70 12.61
CA TRP A 32 6.48 0.42 11.93
C TRP A 32 7.62 0.53 10.89
N ILE A 33 7.56 1.57 10.06
CA ILE A 33 8.61 1.84 9.06
C ILE A 33 9.95 2.06 9.77
N GLY A 34 9.95 2.79 10.88
CA GLY A 34 11.14 3.05 11.65
C GLY A 34 11.81 1.77 12.15
N GLY A 35 11.02 0.78 12.53
CA GLY A 35 11.54 -0.52 12.95
C GLY A 35 12.21 -1.28 11.80
N ILE A 36 11.65 -1.17 10.61
CA ILE A 36 12.26 -1.78 9.41
C ILE A 36 13.55 -1.02 9.05
N ALA A 37 13.50 0.31 9.10
CA ALA A 37 14.66 1.15 8.79
C ALA A 37 15.81 0.89 9.76
N ALA A 38 15.50 0.62 11.02
CA ALA A 38 16.52 0.32 12.02
C ALA A 38 17.31 -0.96 11.68
N GLN A 39 16.75 -1.83 10.88
CA GLN A 39 17.41 -3.04 10.38
C GLN A 39 18.13 -2.82 9.05
N ASN A 40 18.14 -1.58 8.53
CA ASN A 40 18.68 -1.24 7.22
C ASN A 40 17.94 -1.96 6.08
N LYS A 41 16.65 -2.19 6.26
CA LYS A 41 15.86 -2.94 5.27
C LYS A 41 14.73 -2.11 4.66
N PHE A 42 14.61 -0.86 5.04
CA PHE A 42 13.64 0.05 4.42
C PHE A 42 14.28 0.77 3.23
N VAL A 43 13.59 0.75 2.08
CA VAL A 43 14.08 1.41 0.86
C VAL A 43 13.34 2.72 0.63
N GLY A 44 12.03 2.71 0.69
CA GLY A 44 11.24 3.90 0.47
C GLY A 44 9.75 3.57 0.47
N GLY A 45 8.92 4.58 0.27
CA GLY A 45 7.49 4.35 0.25
C GLY A 45 6.73 5.61 -0.04
N THR A 46 5.43 5.46 -0.26
CA THR A 46 4.55 6.54 -0.65
C THR A 46 3.13 6.24 -0.18
N GLY A 47 2.50 7.24 0.43
CA GLY A 47 1.07 7.19 0.70
C GLY A 47 0.30 7.64 -0.54
N LEU A 48 -0.88 7.11 -0.72
CA LEU A 48 -1.74 7.42 -1.86
C LEU A 48 -3.11 7.85 -1.33
N PRO A 49 -3.28 9.15 -1.01
CA PRO A 49 -4.58 9.64 -0.57
C PRO A 49 -5.64 9.43 -1.66
N PHE A 50 -6.88 9.24 -1.24
CA PHE A 50 -7.98 9.05 -2.20
C PHE A 50 -8.48 10.35 -2.81
N ASP A 51 -8.12 11.46 -2.21
CA ASP A 51 -8.53 12.79 -2.62
C ASP A 51 -8.11 13.06 -4.06
N GLY A 52 -9.05 13.46 -4.89
CA GLY A 52 -8.75 13.79 -6.28
C GLY A 52 -8.42 12.61 -7.17
N ALA A 53 -8.64 11.39 -6.70
CA ALA A 53 -8.32 10.20 -7.50
C ALA A 53 -9.17 10.14 -8.77
N ARG A 54 -8.57 9.58 -9.81
CA ARG A 54 -9.24 9.33 -11.09
C ARG A 54 -8.92 7.92 -11.54
N VAL A 55 -9.87 7.27 -12.14
CA VAL A 55 -9.68 5.93 -12.69
C VAL A 55 -9.90 5.99 -14.19
N VAL A 56 -8.94 5.49 -14.94
CA VAL A 56 -9.04 5.40 -16.39
C VAL A 56 -9.24 3.93 -16.76
N THR A 57 -10.30 3.66 -17.48
CA THR A 57 -10.59 2.30 -17.94
C THR A 57 -10.81 2.30 -19.45
N THR A 58 -10.67 1.13 -20.04
CA THR A 58 -11.01 0.95 -21.46
C THR A 58 -12.38 0.30 -21.56
N LYS A 59 -13.26 0.94 -22.30
CA LYS A 59 -14.60 0.42 -22.52
C LYS A 59 -14.98 0.66 -23.99
N ASN A 60 -15.35 -0.42 -24.70
CA ASN A 60 -15.65 -0.36 -26.12
C ASN A 60 -14.51 0.29 -26.93
N ALA A 61 -13.28 -0.14 -26.64
CA ALA A 61 -12.05 0.36 -27.28
C ALA A 61 -11.78 1.85 -27.05
N LYS A 62 -12.43 2.47 -26.05
CA LYS A 62 -12.24 3.88 -25.72
C LYS A 62 -11.82 4.03 -24.27
N SER A 63 -11.06 5.07 -24.00
CA SER A 63 -10.69 5.42 -22.63
C SER A 63 -11.84 6.11 -21.93
N VAL A 64 -12.17 5.65 -20.75
CA VAL A 64 -13.20 6.26 -19.90
C VAL A 64 -12.54 6.68 -18.59
N VAL A 65 -12.79 7.92 -18.19
CA VAL A 65 -12.24 8.46 -16.94
C VAL A 65 -13.39 8.66 -15.96
N THR A 66 -13.23 8.11 -14.77
CA THR A 66 -14.21 8.29 -13.69
C THR A 66 -13.53 8.89 -12.48
N ASN A 67 -14.31 9.62 -11.68
CA ASN A 67 -13.86 10.10 -10.40
C ASN A 67 -13.90 8.93 -9.44
N GLY A 68 -12.73 8.44 -9.06
CA GLY A 68 -12.70 7.26 -8.22
C GLY A 68 -11.72 7.41 -7.08
N PRO A 69 -11.64 6.43 -6.21
CA PRO A 69 -12.33 5.13 -6.25
C PRO A 69 -13.74 5.23 -5.66
N PHE A 70 -14.76 4.91 -6.43
CA PHE A 70 -16.14 5.02 -6.01
C PHE A 70 -16.96 3.78 -6.36
N GLY A 71 -18.12 3.69 -5.76
CA GLY A 71 -19.16 2.75 -6.11
C GLY A 71 -18.78 1.32 -5.86
N GLU A 72 -18.54 0.59 -6.93
CA GLU A 72 -18.33 -0.85 -6.87
C GLU A 72 -16.90 -1.28 -6.53
N ILE A 73 -15.98 -0.33 -6.46
CA ILE A 73 -14.60 -0.66 -6.11
C ILE A 73 -14.53 -0.99 -4.63
N LYS A 74 -14.31 -2.26 -4.33
CA LYS A 74 -14.30 -2.76 -2.96
C LYS A 74 -12.93 -2.71 -2.30
N GLU A 75 -11.88 -2.65 -3.10
CA GLU A 75 -10.53 -2.52 -2.60
C GLU A 75 -9.82 -1.36 -3.26
N THR A 76 -9.00 -0.66 -2.50
CA THR A 76 -8.21 0.42 -3.05
C THR A 76 -6.87 0.46 -2.35
N ILE A 77 -5.85 0.87 -3.10
CA ILE A 77 -4.48 0.95 -2.59
C ILE A 77 -4.32 2.28 -1.86
N GLY A 78 -3.97 2.21 -0.57
CA GLY A 78 -3.72 3.39 0.25
C GLY A 78 -2.27 3.81 0.30
N GLY A 79 -1.37 2.98 -0.22
CA GLY A 79 0.05 3.28 -0.26
C GLY A 79 0.86 2.02 -0.40
N PHE A 80 2.17 2.19 -0.53
CA PHE A 80 3.07 1.05 -0.55
C PHE A 80 4.43 1.46 -0.01
N ILE A 81 5.19 0.48 0.48
CA ILE A 81 6.60 0.68 0.81
C ILE A 81 7.40 -0.40 0.12
N THR A 82 8.69 -0.12 -0.04
CA THR A 82 9.66 -1.09 -0.55
C THR A 82 10.62 -1.44 0.57
N VAL A 83 10.83 -2.73 0.77
CA VAL A 83 11.75 -3.24 1.80
C VAL A 83 12.74 -4.19 1.17
N LYS A 84 13.88 -4.38 1.84
CA LYS A 84 14.84 -5.42 1.50
C LYS A 84 14.61 -6.60 2.43
N ALA A 85 14.66 -7.80 1.89
CA ALA A 85 14.51 -9.01 2.70
C ALA A 85 15.26 -10.15 2.06
N ASP A 86 15.66 -11.12 2.87
CA ASP A 86 16.37 -12.29 2.37
C ASP A 86 15.44 -13.27 1.66
N SER A 87 14.15 -13.18 1.95
CA SER A 87 13.16 -14.07 1.36
C SER A 87 11.79 -13.41 1.39
N VAL A 88 10.85 -13.95 0.62
CA VAL A 88 9.46 -13.50 0.67
C VAL A 88 8.88 -13.71 2.08
N ASP A 89 9.29 -14.78 2.76
CA ASP A 89 8.80 -15.05 4.11
C ASP A 89 9.21 -13.94 5.09
N GLU A 90 10.42 -13.43 4.97
CA GLU A 90 10.84 -12.30 5.81
C GLU A 90 10.02 -11.05 5.49
N ALA A 91 9.78 -10.77 4.20
CA ALA A 91 8.95 -9.64 3.81
C ALA A 91 7.53 -9.78 4.34
N VAL A 92 6.99 -10.99 4.36
CA VAL A 92 5.67 -11.26 4.94
C VAL A 92 5.67 -10.95 6.44
N GLU A 93 6.74 -11.29 7.16
CA GLU A 93 6.83 -10.95 8.58
C GLU A 93 6.81 -9.43 8.80
N PHE A 94 7.49 -8.66 7.96
CA PHE A 94 7.38 -7.21 8.01
C PHE A 94 5.94 -6.76 7.76
N ALA A 95 5.28 -7.34 6.75
CA ALA A 95 3.92 -6.96 6.39
C ALA A 95 2.93 -7.20 7.53
N LYS A 96 3.12 -8.25 8.32
CA LYS A 96 2.24 -8.57 9.45
C LYS A 96 2.18 -7.45 10.49
N GLY A 97 3.21 -6.63 10.56
CA GLY A 97 3.25 -5.50 11.50
C GLY A 97 2.58 -4.24 10.98
N CYS A 98 2.09 -4.24 9.76
CA CYS A 98 1.53 -3.03 9.16
C CYS A 98 0.23 -2.63 9.85
N PRO A 99 0.12 -1.37 10.33
CA PRO A 99 -1.08 -0.91 11.01
C PRO A 99 -2.37 -0.96 10.19
N VAL A 100 -2.28 -0.98 8.85
CA VAL A 100 -3.48 -1.09 8.02
C VAL A 100 -4.28 -2.36 8.33
N LEU A 101 -3.61 -3.39 8.83
CA LEU A 101 -4.24 -4.67 9.16
C LEU A 101 -5.17 -4.59 10.39
N GLN A 102 -5.17 -3.45 11.11
CA GLN A 102 -6.12 -3.24 12.19
C GLN A 102 -7.54 -3.06 11.65
N GLY A 103 -7.68 -2.65 10.39
CA GLY A 103 -8.99 -2.53 9.76
C GLY A 103 -9.45 -3.87 9.22
N GLU A 104 -10.67 -4.26 9.58
CA GLU A 104 -11.24 -5.53 9.12
C GLU A 104 -11.30 -5.57 7.59
N GLY A 105 -10.82 -6.66 7.02
CA GLY A 105 -10.83 -6.84 5.57
C GLY A 105 -9.69 -6.16 4.82
N ASN A 106 -8.93 -5.30 5.48
CA ASN A 106 -7.76 -4.68 4.85
C ASN A 106 -6.65 -5.72 4.68
N SER A 107 -5.76 -5.47 3.75
CA SER A 107 -4.70 -6.44 3.46
C SER A 107 -3.40 -5.73 3.06
N VAL A 108 -2.32 -6.49 3.12
CA VAL A 108 -1.03 -6.07 2.57
C VAL A 108 -0.60 -7.13 1.57
N GLU A 109 -0.42 -6.73 0.33
CA GLU A 109 0.07 -7.63 -0.69
C GLU A 109 1.59 -7.53 -0.76
N VAL A 110 2.27 -8.66 -0.73
CA VAL A 110 3.74 -8.71 -0.78
C VAL A 110 4.15 -9.20 -2.16
N ARG A 111 4.91 -8.38 -2.88
CA ARG A 111 5.35 -8.72 -4.23
C ARG A 111 6.84 -8.45 -4.40
N LYS A 112 7.55 -9.42 -4.93
CA LYS A 112 8.95 -9.24 -5.27
C LYS A 112 9.07 -8.21 -6.39
N ILE A 113 10.00 -7.27 -6.22
CA ILE A 113 10.26 -6.26 -7.26
C ILE A 113 11.22 -6.84 -8.26
N SER A 114 10.85 -6.72 -9.53
CA SER A 114 11.71 -7.17 -10.62
C SER A 114 12.92 -6.24 -10.75
N LYS A 115 14.09 -6.83 -10.89
CA LYS A 115 15.34 -6.08 -11.10
C LYS A 115 15.74 -6.07 -12.57
N SER A 116 14.80 -5.91 -13.45
CA SER A 116 15.15 -5.77 -14.85
C SER A 116 15.63 -4.34 -15.09
N ASN A 117 16.86 -4.11 -15.14
CA ASN A 117 17.63 -2.90 -15.54
C ASN A 117 16.82 -1.68 -16.01
N GLY A 118 15.72 -1.36 -15.34
CA GLY A 118 14.88 -0.22 -15.70
C GLY A 118 14.04 -0.43 -16.95
N THR A 119 14.07 -1.60 -17.53
CA THR A 119 13.21 -1.93 -18.66
C THR A 119 12.13 -2.90 -18.22
N HIS A 120 10.93 -2.46 -18.31
CA HIS A 120 9.79 -3.26 -17.87
C HIS A 120 8.77 -3.39 -18.97
#